data_a7a85cb80d04b51b377b9fec22350228
#
_entry.id   a7a85cb80d04b51b377b9fec22350228
#
_cell.length_a   1.000
_cell.length_b   1.000
_cell.length_c   1.000
_cell.angle_alpha   90.00
_cell.angle_beta   90.00
_cell.angle_gamma   90.00
#
_symmetry.space_group_name_H-M   'P 1'
#
loop_
_entity.id
_entity.type
_entity.pdbx_description
1 polymer ?
#
loop_
_entity_poly.entity_id
_entity_poly.type
_entity_poly.pdbx_seq_one_letter_code
_entity_poly.pdbx_strand_id
1 'polypeptide(L)'
;MKRLKRKRLLLATLFAMVGIFGTYFFSSSWEPLILIVSIVGCILFLLLSILTPSLEKQLDRMEGREFEEWLADLFETAGYRVELTPASRDFGADLLIEDERGYKIAIQAKRYSAAVGLEAVQQVAASVPFYGMDEGWVVTNSTFTEAAYQLAEPNQVRLIDREELLAFAKEMNLH
;
A
#
# COMPACT_ATOMS: atom_id res chain seq x y z
N MET A 1 -3.86 7.28 -0.20
CA MET A 1 -2.67 7.90 -0.79
C MET A 1 -2.91 8.54 -2.16
N LYS A 2 -3.64 7.93 -3.09
CA LYS A 2 -4.09 8.55 -4.38
C LYS A 2 -4.73 9.94 -4.21
N ARG A 3 -5.61 10.10 -3.23
CA ARG A 3 -6.25 11.39 -2.91
C ARG A 3 -5.23 12.47 -2.54
N LEU A 4 -4.16 12.09 -1.86
CA LEU A 4 -3.12 13.04 -1.42
C LEU A 4 -2.23 13.52 -2.59
N LYS A 5 -1.79 12.59 -3.47
CA LYS A 5 -1.02 12.95 -4.68
C LYS A 5 -1.85 13.73 -5.69
N ARG A 6 -3.12 13.33 -5.89
CA ARG A 6 -4.05 14.08 -6.75
C ARG A 6 -4.35 15.47 -6.18
N LYS A 7 -4.49 15.60 -4.85
CA LYS A 7 -4.61 16.89 -4.19
C LYS A 7 -3.33 17.73 -4.31
N ARG A 8 -2.14 17.10 -4.19
CA ARG A 8 -0.85 17.78 -4.35
C ARG A 8 -0.64 18.26 -5.79
N LEU A 9 -0.96 17.42 -6.79
CA LEU A 9 -0.89 17.80 -8.20
C LEU A 9 -1.90 18.91 -8.54
N LEU A 10 -3.14 18.83 -8.04
CA LEU A 10 -4.15 19.88 -8.19
C LEU A 10 -3.74 21.19 -7.51
N LEU A 11 -3.08 21.13 -6.34
CA LEU A 11 -2.56 22.32 -5.67
C LEU A 11 -1.43 22.99 -6.48
N ALA A 12 -0.50 22.21 -7.04
CA ALA A 12 0.58 22.72 -7.87
C ALA A 12 0.06 23.38 -9.16
N THR A 13 -0.89 22.72 -9.84
CA THR A 13 -1.54 23.30 -11.04
C THR A 13 -2.35 24.55 -10.68
N LEU A 14 -3.00 24.57 -9.53
CA LEU A 14 -3.72 25.75 -9.03
C LEU A 14 -2.78 26.91 -8.74
N PHE A 15 -1.64 26.69 -8.08
CA PHE A 15 -0.62 27.70 -7.83
C PHE A 15 0.00 28.23 -9.14
N ALA A 16 0.29 27.36 -10.10
CA ALA A 16 0.79 27.78 -11.42
C ALA A 16 -0.27 28.58 -12.19
N MET A 17 -1.53 28.20 -12.17
CA MET A 17 -2.63 28.94 -12.79
C MET A 17 -2.87 30.30 -12.12
N VAL A 18 -2.83 30.37 -10.80
CA VAL A 18 -2.99 31.63 -10.06
C VAL A 18 -1.85 32.58 -10.37
N GLY A 19 -0.60 32.08 -10.50
CA GLY A 19 0.55 32.89 -10.91
C GLY A 19 0.40 33.45 -12.32
N ILE A 20 0.01 32.62 -13.29
CA ILE A 20 -0.20 33.03 -14.71
C ILE A 20 -1.39 33.97 -14.85
N PHE A 21 -2.48 33.70 -14.15
CA PHE A 21 -3.69 34.55 -14.19
C PHE A 21 -3.46 35.89 -13.50
N GLY A 22 -2.68 35.91 -12.40
CA GLY A 22 -2.31 37.13 -11.68
C GLY A 22 -1.48 38.08 -12.54
N THR A 23 -0.53 37.59 -13.33
CA THR A 23 0.30 38.42 -14.22
C THR A 23 -0.51 38.98 -15.40
N TYR A 24 -1.59 38.32 -15.82
CA TYR A 24 -2.43 38.78 -16.94
C TYR A 24 -3.49 39.82 -16.54
N PHE A 25 -3.92 39.84 -15.29
CA PHE A 25 -5.09 40.64 -14.85
C PHE A 25 -4.74 41.87 -13.99
N PHE A 26 -3.51 41.92 -13.42
CA PHE A 26 -3.10 42.98 -12.51
C PHE A 26 -1.95 43.81 -13.11
N SER A 27 -2.29 44.84 -13.82
CA SER A 27 -1.34 45.88 -14.26
C SER A 27 -0.98 46.80 -13.09
N SER A 28 -0.17 46.32 -12.13
CA SER A 28 0.39 47.17 -11.08
C SER A 28 1.53 46.48 -10.32
N SER A 29 2.15 47.20 -9.39
CA SER A 29 3.35 46.89 -8.59
C SER A 29 3.44 45.52 -7.90
N TRP A 30 2.43 44.67 -7.99
CA TRP A 30 2.32 43.36 -7.34
C TRP A 30 2.75 42.17 -8.22
N GLU A 31 2.98 42.38 -9.53
CA GLU A 31 3.38 41.31 -10.47
C GLU A 31 4.63 40.53 -9.99
N PRO A 32 5.73 41.20 -9.54
CA PRO A 32 6.90 40.47 -9.09
C PRO A 32 6.65 39.65 -7.82
N LEU A 33 5.76 40.09 -6.94
CA LEU A 33 5.42 39.39 -5.71
C LEU A 33 4.65 38.09 -6.01
N ILE A 34 3.68 38.16 -6.91
CA ILE A 34 2.89 36.99 -7.35
C ILE A 34 3.80 35.94 -8.01
N LEU A 35 4.74 36.38 -8.82
CA LEU A 35 5.70 35.50 -9.51
C LEU A 35 6.64 34.84 -8.50
N ILE A 36 7.17 35.58 -7.52
CA ILE A 36 8.00 35.03 -6.45
C ILE A 36 7.23 34.02 -5.62
N VAL A 37 6.00 34.27 -5.20
CA VAL A 37 5.17 33.36 -4.41
C VAL A 37 4.88 32.07 -5.20
N SER A 38 4.60 32.18 -6.50
CA SER A 38 4.42 31.01 -7.38
C SER A 38 5.66 30.16 -7.49
N ILE A 39 6.84 30.78 -7.69
CA ILE A 39 8.11 30.07 -7.79
C ILE A 39 8.45 29.37 -6.47
N VAL A 40 8.32 30.08 -5.34
CA VAL A 40 8.55 29.49 -4.01
C VAL A 40 7.59 28.33 -3.75
N GLY A 41 6.32 28.47 -4.09
CA GLY A 41 5.33 27.40 -3.99
C GLY A 41 5.69 26.16 -4.84
N CYS A 42 6.14 26.37 -6.07
CA CYS A 42 6.61 25.29 -6.94
C CYS A 42 7.87 24.61 -6.38
N ILE A 43 8.84 25.37 -5.89
CA ILE A 43 10.06 24.82 -5.29
C ILE A 43 9.72 24.01 -4.04
N LEU A 44 8.88 24.56 -3.15
CA LEU A 44 8.44 23.87 -1.94
C LEU A 44 7.70 22.57 -2.28
N PHE A 45 6.83 22.60 -3.28
CA PHE A 45 6.13 21.41 -3.76
C PHE A 45 7.10 20.35 -4.31
N LEU A 46 8.08 20.76 -5.11
CA LEU A 46 9.12 19.85 -5.63
C LEU A 46 9.93 19.24 -4.49
N LEU A 47 10.37 20.06 -3.53
CA LEU A 47 11.10 19.58 -2.35
C LEU A 47 10.27 18.58 -1.55
N LEU A 48 9.00 18.87 -1.27
CA LEU A 48 8.09 17.94 -0.57
C LEU A 48 7.84 16.65 -1.35
N SER A 49 7.85 16.72 -2.68
CA SER A 49 7.70 15.53 -3.55
C SER A 49 8.94 14.62 -3.54
N ILE A 50 10.12 15.23 -3.45
CA ILE A 50 11.40 14.48 -3.36
C ILE A 50 11.58 13.87 -1.96
N LEU A 51 11.07 14.53 -0.92
CA LEU A 51 11.18 14.08 0.47
C LEU A 51 10.18 12.97 0.85
N THR A 52 9.17 12.67 0.01
CA THR A 52 8.28 11.54 0.27
C THR A 52 9.02 10.22 0.04
N PRO A 53 9.13 9.34 1.05
CA PRO A 53 9.79 8.07 0.90
C PRO A 53 9.06 7.21 -0.14
N SER A 54 9.82 6.41 -0.89
CA SER A 54 9.23 5.42 -1.81
C SER A 54 8.37 4.42 -1.03
N LEU A 55 7.39 3.80 -1.71
CA LEU A 55 6.53 2.77 -1.09
C LEU A 55 7.36 1.67 -0.43
N GLU A 56 8.44 1.23 -1.08
CA GLU A 56 9.37 0.23 -0.53
C GLU A 56 9.91 0.63 0.84
N LYS A 57 10.40 1.89 0.97
CA LYS A 57 10.91 2.40 2.24
C LYS A 57 9.82 2.58 3.29
N GLN A 58 8.58 2.82 2.85
CA GLN A 58 7.44 2.89 3.76
C GLN A 58 7.13 1.50 4.32
N LEU A 59 7.02 0.47 3.46
CA LEU A 59 6.79 -0.92 3.87
C LEU A 59 7.86 -1.43 4.84
N ASP A 60 9.13 -1.06 4.59
CA ASP A 60 10.25 -1.49 5.45
C ASP A 60 10.27 -0.81 6.83
N ARG A 61 9.52 0.28 7.00
CA ARG A 61 9.43 1.01 8.28
C ARG A 61 8.18 0.72 9.08
N MET A 62 7.17 0.12 8.46
CA MET A 62 5.93 -0.23 9.13
C MET A 62 6.16 -1.23 10.24
N GLU A 63 5.38 -1.14 11.30
CA GLU A 63 5.22 -2.22 12.26
C GLU A 63 4.27 -3.31 11.72
N GLY A 64 4.24 -4.49 12.37
CA GLY A 64 3.42 -5.60 11.89
C GLY A 64 1.96 -5.19 11.69
N ARG A 65 1.36 -4.56 12.70
CA ARG A 65 -0.05 -4.12 12.64
C ARG A 65 -0.31 -3.06 11.57
N GLU A 66 0.61 -2.11 11.42
CA GLU A 66 0.51 -1.08 10.39
C GLU A 66 0.59 -1.70 8.98
N PHE A 67 1.38 -2.75 8.80
CA PHE A 67 1.45 -3.49 7.56
C PHE A 67 0.14 -4.24 7.25
N GLU A 68 -0.48 -4.86 8.25
CA GLU A 68 -1.80 -5.50 8.13
C GLU A 68 -2.88 -4.48 7.71
N GLU A 69 -2.94 -3.32 8.36
CA GLU A 69 -3.87 -2.24 8.04
C GLU A 69 -3.63 -1.68 6.63
N TRP A 70 -2.37 -1.53 6.24
CA TRP A 70 -2.01 -1.12 4.89
C TRP A 70 -2.44 -2.16 3.83
N LEU A 71 -2.29 -3.46 4.12
CA LEU A 71 -2.80 -4.53 3.24
C LEU A 71 -4.32 -4.49 3.14
N ALA A 72 -5.02 -4.23 4.23
CA ALA A 72 -6.48 -4.08 4.22
C ALA A 72 -6.90 -2.95 3.25
N ASP A 73 -6.30 -1.76 3.37
CA ASP A 73 -6.54 -0.63 2.46
C ASP A 73 -6.24 -0.99 0.99
N LEU A 74 -5.19 -1.78 0.75
CA LEU A 74 -4.80 -2.24 -0.58
C LEU A 74 -5.87 -3.16 -1.19
N PHE A 75 -6.31 -4.18 -0.46
CA PHE A 75 -7.32 -5.12 -0.94
C PHE A 75 -8.70 -4.48 -1.06
N GLU A 76 -9.09 -3.58 -0.15
CA GLU A 76 -10.31 -2.78 -0.32
C GLU A 76 -10.27 -1.92 -1.59
N THR A 77 -9.12 -1.31 -1.89
CA THR A 77 -8.94 -0.53 -3.14
C THR A 77 -9.04 -1.42 -4.38
N ALA A 78 -8.65 -2.69 -4.26
CA ALA A 78 -8.75 -3.69 -5.32
C ALA A 78 -10.17 -4.29 -5.46
N GLY A 79 -11.12 -3.90 -4.61
CA GLY A 79 -12.53 -4.31 -4.70
C GLY A 79 -12.92 -5.49 -3.82
N TYR A 80 -12.03 -5.98 -2.95
CA TYR A 80 -12.37 -7.02 -1.97
C TYR A 80 -13.12 -6.42 -0.78
N ARG A 81 -13.99 -7.20 -0.17
CA ARG A 81 -14.42 -6.97 1.21
C ARG A 81 -13.32 -7.47 2.15
N VAL A 82 -12.94 -6.68 3.14
CA VAL A 82 -11.82 -6.99 4.03
C VAL A 82 -12.26 -6.94 5.48
N GLU A 83 -11.85 -7.94 6.25
CA GLU A 83 -12.00 -8.00 7.70
C GLU A 83 -10.63 -8.27 8.33
N LEU A 84 -10.20 -7.39 9.24
CA LEU A 84 -8.99 -7.60 10.04
C LEU A 84 -9.34 -8.49 11.24
N THR A 85 -8.54 -9.52 11.47
CA THR A 85 -8.70 -10.36 12.65
C THR A 85 -8.23 -9.65 13.92
N PRO A 86 -8.68 -10.08 15.10
CA PRO A 86 -8.18 -9.56 16.36
C PRO A 86 -6.68 -9.83 16.50
N ALA A 87 -5.93 -8.86 17.05
CA ALA A 87 -4.47 -8.96 17.26
C ALA A 87 -4.02 -10.12 18.17
N SER A 88 -4.95 -10.80 18.83
CA SER A 88 -4.71 -12.00 19.61
C SER A 88 -5.77 -13.05 19.27
N ARG A 89 -5.33 -14.33 19.17
CA ARG A 89 -6.20 -15.46 18.74
C ARG A 89 -6.69 -15.33 17.30
N ASP A 90 -5.80 -14.88 16.43
CA ASP A 90 -6.01 -14.75 14.98
C ASP A 90 -6.03 -16.11 14.23
N PHE A 91 -5.73 -17.21 14.95
CA PHE A 91 -5.70 -18.58 14.42
C PHE A 91 -4.92 -18.74 13.11
N GLY A 92 -3.94 -17.85 12.87
CA GLY A 92 -3.02 -17.93 11.75
C GLY A 92 -3.46 -17.17 10.50
N ALA A 93 -4.42 -16.23 10.63
CA ALA A 93 -4.76 -15.27 9.58
C ALA A 93 -4.92 -13.88 10.18
N ASP A 94 -4.31 -12.88 9.56
CA ASP A 94 -4.38 -11.47 9.97
C ASP A 94 -5.52 -10.72 9.25
N LEU A 95 -5.85 -11.15 8.01
CA LEU A 95 -6.97 -10.60 7.23
C LEU A 95 -7.81 -11.74 6.65
N LEU A 96 -9.09 -11.49 6.53
CA LEU A 96 -10.03 -12.31 5.78
C LEU A 96 -10.61 -11.44 4.66
N ILE A 97 -10.47 -11.87 3.41
CA ILE A 97 -10.97 -11.11 2.27
C ILE A 97 -11.95 -11.93 1.44
N GLU A 98 -12.89 -11.24 0.78
CA GLU A 98 -13.88 -11.87 -0.09
C GLU A 98 -14.02 -11.04 -1.38
N ASP A 99 -13.95 -11.71 -2.53
CA ASP A 99 -14.15 -11.06 -3.83
C ASP A 99 -15.66 -10.86 -4.15
N GLU A 100 -15.95 -10.19 -5.27
CA GLU A 100 -17.31 -9.94 -5.73
C GLU A 100 -18.13 -11.22 -6.04
N ARG A 101 -17.45 -12.35 -6.24
CA ARG A 101 -18.07 -13.66 -6.53
C ARG A 101 -18.32 -14.47 -5.27
N GLY A 102 -17.90 -13.96 -4.11
CA GLY A 102 -18.00 -14.64 -2.83
C GLY A 102 -16.85 -15.61 -2.54
N TYR A 103 -15.76 -15.56 -3.32
CA TYR A 103 -14.54 -16.35 -3.07
C TYR A 103 -13.76 -15.76 -1.91
N LYS A 104 -13.45 -16.60 -0.92
CA LYS A 104 -12.92 -16.19 0.38
C LYS A 104 -11.47 -16.60 0.56
N ILE A 105 -10.64 -15.69 1.01
CA ILE A 105 -9.21 -15.89 1.16
C ILE A 105 -8.77 -15.47 2.57
N ALA A 106 -8.05 -16.36 3.26
CA ALA A 106 -7.35 -16.06 4.51
C ALA A 106 -5.95 -15.55 4.19
N ILE A 107 -5.53 -14.46 4.80
CA ILE A 107 -4.21 -13.86 4.58
C ILE A 107 -3.43 -13.82 5.88
N GLN A 108 -2.20 -14.38 5.85
CA GLN A 108 -1.18 -14.16 6.86
C GLN A 108 -0.19 -13.11 6.37
N ALA A 109 -0.08 -12.01 7.08
CA ALA A 109 0.83 -10.92 6.79
C ALA A 109 2.15 -11.10 7.57
N LYS A 110 3.28 -10.97 6.89
CA LYS A 110 4.62 -11.06 7.54
C LYS A 110 5.47 -9.86 7.11
N ARG A 111 5.56 -8.87 7.99
CA ARG A 111 6.47 -7.74 7.82
C ARG A 111 7.82 -8.08 8.44
N TYR A 112 8.75 -8.59 7.62
CA TYR A 112 10.07 -9.06 8.05
C TYR A 112 11.19 -8.39 7.23
N SER A 113 12.38 -8.30 7.84
CA SER A 113 13.61 -7.88 7.15
C SER A 113 14.40 -9.07 6.57
N ALA A 114 14.04 -10.29 6.93
CA ALA A 114 14.63 -11.54 6.45
C ALA A 114 13.57 -12.35 5.67
N ALA A 115 14.01 -13.41 4.99
CA ALA A 115 13.12 -14.30 4.28
C ALA A 115 12.13 -15.00 5.23
N VAL A 116 10.86 -15.07 4.83
CA VAL A 116 9.77 -15.71 5.58
C VAL A 116 9.86 -17.22 5.44
N GLY A 117 9.82 -17.92 6.56
CA GLY A 117 9.92 -19.37 6.63
C GLY A 117 8.57 -20.10 6.47
N LEU A 118 8.66 -21.43 6.53
CA LEU A 118 7.51 -22.33 6.40
C LEU A 118 6.42 -22.15 7.47
N GLU A 119 6.77 -21.56 8.62
CA GLU A 119 5.81 -21.33 9.72
C GLU A 119 4.61 -20.47 9.30
N ALA A 120 4.84 -19.46 8.46
CA ALA A 120 3.76 -18.61 7.95
C ALA A 120 2.79 -19.41 7.05
N VAL A 121 3.32 -20.34 6.27
CA VAL A 121 2.51 -21.24 5.44
C VAL A 121 1.68 -22.17 6.32
N GLN A 122 2.27 -22.75 7.38
CA GLN A 122 1.55 -23.60 8.33
C GLN A 122 0.41 -22.84 9.03
N GLN A 123 0.67 -21.58 9.42
CA GLN A 123 -0.31 -20.73 10.07
C GLN A 123 -1.52 -20.48 9.17
N VAL A 124 -1.31 -20.00 7.95
CA VAL A 124 -2.42 -19.70 7.04
C VAL A 124 -3.13 -20.95 6.56
N ALA A 125 -2.43 -22.04 6.30
CA ALA A 125 -3.04 -23.31 5.93
C ALA A 125 -3.99 -23.84 7.01
N ALA A 126 -3.65 -23.67 8.28
CA ALA A 126 -4.53 -24.04 9.39
C ALA A 126 -5.74 -23.08 9.52
N SER A 127 -5.60 -21.82 9.16
CA SER A 127 -6.67 -20.82 9.24
C SER A 127 -7.77 -21.02 8.19
N VAL A 128 -7.42 -21.55 7.00
CA VAL A 128 -8.37 -21.77 5.90
C VAL A 128 -9.60 -22.57 6.34
N PRO A 129 -9.48 -23.81 6.86
CA PRO A 129 -10.64 -24.56 7.33
C PRO A 129 -11.28 -23.97 8.59
N PHE A 130 -10.49 -23.29 9.44
CA PHE A 130 -11.00 -22.69 10.66
C PHE A 130 -11.99 -21.54 10.39
N TYR A 131 -11.67 -20.68 9.42
CA TYR A 131 -12.54 -19.56 9.03
C TYR A 131 -13.49 -19.88 7.87
N GLY A 132 -13.44 -21.11 7.35
CA GLY A 132 -14.26 -21.50 6.19
C GLY A 132 -13.90 -20.72 4.92
N MET A 133 -12.60 -20.55 4.68
CA MET A 133 -12.05 -19.89 3.51
C MET A 133 -11.79 -20.89 2.39
N ASP A 134 -11.71 -20.41 1.16
CA ASP A 134 -11.43 -21.22 -0.04
C ASP A 134 -9.93 -21.36 -0.29
N GLU A 135 -9.13 -20.34 0.09
CA GLU A 135 -7.69 -20.28 -0.17
C GLU A 135 -6.93 -19.57 0.96
N GLY A 136 -5.66 -19.88 1.13
CA GLY A 136 -4.75 -19.20 2.05
C GLY A 136 -3.62 -18.48 1.31
N TRP A 137 -3.34 -17.23 1.69
CA TRP A 137 -2.22 -16.46 1.16
C TRP A 137 -1.26 -16.06 2.27
N VAL A 138 0.04 -16.08 1.96
CA VAL A 138 1.05 -15.38 2.79
C VAL A 138 1.55 -14.18 2.01
N VAL A 139 1.49 -13.01 2.62
CA VAL A 139 1.94 -11.75 2.02
C VAL A 139 3.09 -11.17 2.83
N THR A 140 4.19 -10.78 2.18
CA THR A 140 5.35 -10.21 2.86
C THR A 140 5.95 -9.02 2.12
N ASN A 141 6.60 -8.11 2.88
CA ASN A 141 7.49 -7.08 2.33
C ASN A 141 8.90 -7.61 2.01
N SER A 142 9.14 -8.90 2.16
CA SER A 142 10.44 -9.56 1.98
C SER A 142 10.36 -10.67 0.93
N THR A 143 11.17 -11.70 1.07
CA THR A 143 11.20 -12.90 0.24
C THR A 143 10.76 -14.12 1.03
N PHE A 144 10.64 -15.28 0.40
CA PHE A 144 10.36 -16.56 1.05
C PHE A 144 11.57 -17.47 0.99
N THR A 145 11.67 -18.37 1.98
CA THR A 145 12.66 -19.46 1.94
C THR A 145 12.21 -20.56 0.99
N GLU A 146 13.16 -21.35 0.50
CA GLU A 146 12.87 -22.54 -0.30
C GLU A 146 11.91 -23.52 0.41
N ALA A 147 12.07 -23.69 1.73
CA ALA A 147 11.18 -24.53 2.54
C ALA A 147 9.73 -23.98 2.58
N ALA A 148 9.55 -22.65 2.52
CA ALA A 148 8.21 -22.05 2.43
C ALA A 148 7.56 -22.38 1.08
N TYR A 149 8.27 -22.26 -0.04
CA TYR A 149 7.75 -22.66 -1.35
C TYR A 149 7.39 -24.14 -1.43
N GLN A 150 8.28 -25.01 -0.94
CA GLN A 150 8.03 -26.46 -0.93
C GLN A 150 6.81 -26.85 -0.09
N LEU A 151 6.51 -26.13 0.98
CA LEU A 151 5.33 -26.38 1.80
C LEU A 151 4.06 -25.74 1.24
N ALA A 152 4.18 -24.62 0.57
CA ALA A 152 3.05 -23.88 0.01
C ALA A 152 2.34 -24.64 -1.12
N GLU A 153 3.10 -25.25 -2.01
CA GLU A 153 2.57 -25.97 -3.18
C GLU A 153 1.58 -27.07 -2.80
N PRO A 154 1.92 -28.08 -1.96
CA PRO A 154 0.99 -29.15 -1.60
C PRO A 154 -0.19 -28.68 -0.73
N ASN A 155 -0.06 -27.54 -0.03
CA ASN A 155 -1.12 -26.96 0.79
C ASN A 155 -1.97 -25.92 0.04
N GLN A 156 -1.70 -25.71 -1.24
CA GLN A 156 -2.42 -24.73 -2.07
C GLN A 156 -2.42 -23.32 -1.46
N VAL A 157 -1.29 -22.95 -0.86
CA VAL A 157 -1.08 -21.62 -0.28
C VAL A 157 -0.35 -20.75 -1.30
N ARG A 158 -0.90 -19.58 -1.58
CA ARG A 158 -0.27 -18.59 -2.44
C ARG A 158 0.74 -17.76 -1.64
N LEU A 159 1.93 -17.58 -2.20
CA LEU A 159 2.97 -16.74 -1.63
C LEU A 159 3.10 -15.46 -2.46
N ILE A 160 2.90 -14.31 -1.82
CA ILE A 160 3.04 -12.98 -2.42
C ILE A 160 4.24 -12.31 -1.77
N ASP A 161 5.34 -12.28 -2.47
CA ASP A 161 6.58 -11.66 -2.02
C ASP A 161 6.59 -10.14 -2.25
N ARG A 162 7.71 -9.50 -1.90
CA ARG A 162 7.91 -8.06 -2.07
C ARG A 162 7.69 -7.60 -3.50
N GLU A 163 8.19 -8.32 -4.49
CA GLU A 163 8.14 -7.91 -5.88
C GLU A 163 6.71 -7.95 -6.39
N GLU A 164 6.00 -9.04 -6.15
CA GLU A 164 4.59 -9.19 -6.51
C GLU A 164 3.70 -8.19 -5.76
N LEU A 165 3.94 -7.97 -4.46
CA LEU A 165 3.20 -7.01 -3.64
C LEU A 165 3.36 -5.58 -4.16
N LEU A 166 4.58 -5.16 -4.50
CA LEU A 166 4.84 -3.83 -5.05
C LEU A 166 4.22 -3.65 -6.44
N ALA A 167 4.26 -4.69 -7.28
CA ALA A 167 3.61 -4.68 -8.59
C ALA A 167 2.09 -4.51 -8.44
N PHE A 168 1.46 -5.27 -7.54
CA PHE A 168 0.04 -5.18 -7.25
C PHE A 168 -0.35 -3.81 -6.68
N ALA A 169 0.40 -3.29 -5.71
CA ALA A 169 0.16 -1.96 -5.14
C ALA A 169 0.29 -0.83 -6.19
N LYS A 170 1.22 -0.98 -7.14
CA LYS A 170 1.39 -0.03 -8.24
C LYS A 170 0.21 -0.07 -9.21
N GLU A 171 -0.29 -1.24 -9.54
CA GLU A 171 -1.48 -1.42 -10.38
C GLU A 171 -2.70 -0.77 -9.74
N MET A 172 -2.89 -0.92 -8.44
CA MET A 172 -3.93 -0.26 -7.66
C MET A 172 -3.64 1.24 -7.43
N ASN A 173 -2.50 1.77 -7.95
CA ASN A 173 -2.01 3.14 -7.77
C ASN A 173 -1.85 3.57 -6.29
N LEU A 174 -1.55 2.67 -5.41
CA LEU A 174 -1.08 2.93 -4.06
C LEU A 174 0.43 3.16 -4.13
N HIS A 175 0.85 4.42 -3.97
CA HIS A 175 2.28 4.82 -4.02
C HIS A 175 2.68 5.46 -2.70
#